data_dbef633d6f7e1a5be71f5968f0ce3600
#
_entry.id   dbef633d6f7e1a5be71f5968f0ce3600
#
_cell.length_a   1.000
_cell.length_b   1.000
_cell.length_c   1.000
_cell.angle_alpha   90.00
_cell.angle_beta   90.00
_cell.angle_gamma   90.00
#
_symmetry.space_group_name_H-M   'P 1'
#
loop_
_entity.id
_entity.type
_entity.pdbx_description
1 polymer ?
#
loop_
_entity_poly.entity_id
_entity_poly.type
_entity_poly.pdbx_seq_one_letter_code
_entity_poly.pdbx_strand_id
1 'polypeptide(L)'
;MVGIHEPVQSEDEIDGMAVGHETSVSPPAFDVLFDDLHDRLYRALYFITGSSADAEELAQDAFLKLWERWDTIASIQDPTAWLFRVSLNGFRVRVRRARVATRKLLPGPPPPDPYEEIELREDVRRLLLGLPARQRAALVLTEIFGYSSEETARILGIKATTVRVLASQGRGTLRAM
;
A
#
# COMPACT_ATOMS: atom_id res chain seq x y z
N MET A 1 63.74 32.40 44.80
CA MET A 1 64.05 31.11 45.40
C MET A 1 62.87 30.23 45.05
N VAL A 2 62.94 29.61 43.92
CA VAL A 2 63.16 28.21 43.61
C VAL A 2 62.06 27.29 44.14
N GLY A 3 61.39 26.64 43.22
CA GLY A 3 60.61 25.49 43.51
C GLY A 3 59.73 25.11 42.35
N ILE A 4 60.34 24.64 41.27
CA ILE A 4 59.78 23.93 40.17
C ILE A 4 59.23 22.58 40.65
N HIS A 5 58.05 22.20 40.24
CA HIS A 5 57.75 20.79 40.11
C HIS A 5 56.68 20.57 39.05
N GLU A 6 57.11 20.10 37.95
CA GLU A 6 56.36 19.32 36.90
C GLU A 6 56.49 17.83 37.32
N PRO A 7 55.88 16.95 36.49
CA PRO A 7 54.52 16.54 36.23
C PRO A 7 54.33 15.06 36.58
N VAL A 8 53.15 14.58 36.61
CA VAL A 8 52.93 13.13 36.46
C VAL A 8 51.78 12.88 35.49
N GLN A 9 52.17 12.34 34.38
CA GLN A 9 51.31 11.64 33.45
C GLN A 9 50.72 10.42 34.18
N SER A 10 49.45 10.23 34.04
CA SER A 10 48.83 8.91 34.18
C SER A 10 47.93 8.69 32.97
N GLU A 11 48.45 7.89 32.08
CA GLU A 11 47.72 7.21 31.03
C GLU A 11 46.78 6.22 31.74
N ASP A 12 45.49 6.48 31.71
CA ASP A 12 44.49 5.47 32.02
C ASP A 12 44.01 4.88 30.74
N GLU A 13 44.40 3.64 30.53
CA GLU A 13 43.85 2.65 29.61
C GLU A 13 42.34 2.67 29.69
N ILE A 14 41.69 3.11 28.61
CA ILE A 14 40.29 2.76 28.35
C ILE A 14 40.28 1.43 27.62
N ASP A 15 40.14 0.42 28.46
CA ASP A 15 39.90 -0.96 28.09
C ASP A 15 38.67 -1.04 27.11
N GLY A 16 38.91 -1.81 26.08
CA GLY A 16 37.95 -2.01 25.00
C GLY A 16 36.62 -2.59 25.43
N MET A 17 35.61 -1.79 25.40
CA MET A 17 34.23 -2.27 25.35
C MET A 17 33.87 -2.51 23.89
N ALA A 18 34.05 -3.76 23.47
CA ALA A 18 33.49 -4.28 22.25
C ALA A 18 31.97 -4.10 22.33
N VAL A 19 31.49 -3.03 21.71
CA VAL A 19 30.05 -2.86 21.41
C VAL A 19 29.72 -3.90 20.39
N GLY A 20 29.07 -4.96 20.85
CA GLY A 20 28.46 -5.94 19.98
C GLY A 20 27.53 -5.22 18.98
N HIS A 21 27.91 -5.29 17.72
CA HIS A 21 27.01 -4.94 16.64
C HIS A 21 25.89 -5.98 16.62
N GLU A 22 24.87 -5.77 17.46
CA GLU A 22 23.55 -6.24 17.12
C GLU A 22 23.18 -5.52 15.82
N THR A 23 23.16 -6.25 14.73
CA THR A 23 22.53 -5.85 13.49
C THR A 23 21.03 -5.77 13.78
N SER A 24 20.61 -4.73 14.47
CA SER A 24 19.22 -4.31 14.44
C SER A 24 18.98 -3.86 13.00
N VAL A 25 18.30 -4.70 12.22
CA VAL A 25 17.75 -4.29 10.94
C VAL A 25 16.78 -3.17 11.27
N SER A 26 17.26 -1.93 11.18
CA SER A 26 16.39 -0.77 11.28
C SER A 26 15.27 -0.95 10.27
N PRO A 27 14.00 -0.75 10.63
CA PRO A 27 12.93 -0.79 9.68
C PRO A 27 13.26 0.16 8.53
N PRO A 28 12.93 -0.19 7.27
CA PRO A 28 13.20 0.67 6.14
C PRO A 28 12.67 2.06 6.44
N ALA A 29 13.43 3.10 6.07
CA ALA A 29 12.97 4.46 6.24
C ALA A 29 11.61 4.63 5.55
N PHE A 30 10.71 5.40 6.13
CA PHE A 30 9.38 5.65 5.55
C PHE A 30 9.46 6.07 4.08
N ASP A 31 10.43 6.94 3.76
CA ASP A 31 10.63 7.46 2.41
C ASP A 31 10.92 6.33 1.40
N VAL A 32 11.74 5.35 1.77
CA VAL A 32 12.04 4.19 0.91
C VAL A 32 10.78 3.38 0.65
N LEU A 33 9.99 3.13 1.68
CA LEU A 33 8.74 2.38 1.52
C LEU A 33 7.70 3.19 0.71
N PHE A 34 7.66 4.51 0.88
CA PHE A 34 6.79 5.38 0.12
C PHE A 34 7.14 5.33 -1.36
N ASP A 35 8.42 5.52 -1.71
CA ASP A 35 8.90 5.51 -3.11
C ASP A 35 8.63 4.16 -3.78
N ASP A 36 8.84 3.05 -3.05
CA ASP A 36 8.63 1.70 -3.59
C ASP A 36 7.16 1.36 -3.81
N LEU A 37 6.26 1.87 -2.97
CA LEU A 37 4.87 1.41 -2.94
C LEU A 37 3.85 2.41 -3.46
N HIS A 38 4.16 3.72 -3.49
CA HIS A 38 3.19 4.76 -3.86
C HIS A 38 2.56 4.49 -5.24
N ASP A 39 3.37 4.40 -6.27
CA ASP A 39 2.90 4.17 -7.64
C ASP A 39 2.15 2.85 -7.78
N ARG A 40 2.64 1.82 -7.12
CA ARG A 40 2.02 0.49 -7.16
C ARG A 40 0.64 0.50 -6.50
N LEU A 41 0.53 1.15 -5.34
CA LEU A 41 -0.73 1.29 -4.63
C LEU A 41 -1.72 2.14 -5.43
N TYR A 42 -1.28 3.32 -5.92
CA TYR A 42 -2.10 4.21 -6.73
C TYR A 42 -2.68 3.49 -7.94
N ARG A 43 -1.84 2.82 -8.75
CA ARG A 43 -2.30 2.08 -9.94
C ARG A 43 -3.30 0.98 -9.60
N ALA A 44 -3.07 0.23 -8.53
CA ALA A 44 -4.00 -0.80 -8.10
C ALA A 44 -5.35 -0.19 -7.70
N LEU A 45 -5.33 0.90 -6.93
CA LEU A 45 -6.53 1.62 -6.54
C LEU A 45 -7.25 2.22 -7.74
N TYR A 46 -6.53 2.78 -8.71
CA TYR A 46 -7.11 3.30 -9.95
C TYR A 46 -7.91 2.23 -10.70
N PHE A 47 -7.33 1.05 -10.93
CA PHE A 47 -8.05 -0.06 -11.58
C PHE A 47 -9.22 -0.60 -10.74
N ILE A 48 -9.11 -0.56 -9.41
CA ILE A 48 -10.16 -1.05 -8.52
C ILE A 48 -11.30 -0.04 -8.38
N THR A 49 -10.99 1.25 -8.23
CA THR A 49 -12.00 2.30 -8.05
C THR A 49 -12.59 2.76 -9.38
N GLY A 50 -11.75 2.81 -10.42
CA GLY A 50 -12.06 3.40 -11.70
C GLY A 50 -12.00 4.93 -11.73
N SER A 51 -11.45 5.55 -10.69
CA SER A 51 -11.37 7.01 -10.50
C SER A 51 -9.98 7.38 -10.02
N SER A 52 -9.29 8.26 -10.76
CA SER A 52 -7.98 8.80 -10.36
C SER A 52 -8.07 9.57 -9.04
N ALA A 53 -9.10 10.40 -8.89
CA ALA A 53 -9.32 11.17 -7.67
C ALA A 53 -9.54 10.29 -6.44
N ASP A 54 -10.35 9.21 -6.57
CA ASP A 54 -10.53 8.26 -5.46
C ASP A 54 -9.26 7.46 -5.17
N ALA A 55 -8.51 7.08 -6.20
CA ALA A 55 -7.25 6.36 -6.03
C ALA A 55 -6.22 7.20 -5.27
N GLU A 56 -6.06 8.47 -5.69
CA GLU A 56 -5.16 9.43 -5.07
C GLU A 56 -5.51 9.66 -3.60
N GLU A 57 -6.77 10.00 -3.31
CA GLU A 57 -7.23 10.28 -1.95
C GLU A 57 -7.08 9.05 -1.04
N LEU A 58 -7.40 7.85 -1.54
CA LEU A 58 -7.25 6.61 -0.77
C LEU A 58 -5.77 6.26 -0.52
N ALA A 59 -4.89 6.53 -1.49
CA ALA A 59 -3.46 6.33 -1.32
C ALA A 59 -2.90 7.31 -0.29
N GLN A 60 -3.20 8.60 -0.41
CA GLN A 60 -2.79 9.64 0.55
C GLN A 60 -3.26 9.33 1.97
N ASP A 61 -4.54 9.00 2.15
CA ASP A 61 -5.12 8.61 3.44
C ASP A 61 -4.40 7.40 4.06
N ALA A 62 -4.02 6.43 3.23
CA ALA A 62 -3.34 5.23 3.71
C ALA A 62 -1.90 5.50 4.12
N PHE A 63 -1.15 6.29 3.34
CA PHE A 63 0.21 6.70 3.67
C PHE A 63 0.26 7.62 4.88
N LEU A 64 -0.71 8.53 5.03
CA LEU A 64 -0.81 9.37 6.23
C LEU A 64 -0.99 8.51 7.50
N LYS A 65 -1.88 7.53 7.46
CA LYS A 65 -2.08 6.60 8.58
C LYS A 65 -0.86 5.70 8.83
N LEU A 66 -0.10 5.37 7.78
CA LEU A 66 1.15 4.66 7.89
C LEU A 66 2.19 5.53 8.61
N TRP A 67 2.31 6.79 8.21
CA TRP A 67 3.20 7.76 8.85
C TRP A 67 2.88 7.97 10.33
N GLU A 68 1.61 8.23 10.65
CA GLU A 68 1.16 8.44 12.04
C GLU A 68 1.46 7.25 12.97
N ARG A 69 1.65 6.06 12.41
CA ARG A 69 1.87 4.81 13.16
C ARG A 69 3.16 4.11 12.79
N TRP A 70 4.10 4.86 12.21
CA TRP A 70 5.32 4.28 11.64
C TRP A 70 6.07 3.40 12.62
N ASP A 71 6.31 3.87 13.84
CA ASP A 71 7.04 3.12 14.89
C ASP A 71 6.41 1.77 15.22
N THR A 72 5.09 1.67 15.06
CA THR A 72 4.36 0.42 15.32
C THR A 72 4.30 -0.45 14.08
N ILE A 73 4.07 0.16 12.90
CA ILE A 73 3.81 -0.56 11.64
C ILE A 73 5.11 -1.01 10.99
N ALA A 74 6.21 -0.29 11.16
CA ALA A 74 7.53 -0.67 10.66
C ALA A 74 8.00 -2.04 11.19
N SER A 75 7.50 -2.45 12.37
CA SER A 75 7.74 -3.77 12.96
C SER A 75 6.78 -4.87 12.47
N ILE A 76 5.79 -4.53 11.63
CA ILE A 76 4.82 -5.50 11.10
C ILE A 76 5.47 -6.32 9.98
N GLN A 77 5.17 -7.61 9.96
CA GLN A 77 5.69 -8.57 9.00
C GLN A 77 5.37 -8.23 7.53
N ASP A 78 4.29 -7.48 7.26
CA ASP A 78 3.83 -7.15 5.91
C ASP A 78 3.20 -5.74 5.86
N PRO A 79 4.02 -4.67 5.84
CA PRO A 79 3.54 -3.28 5.71
C PRO A 79 2.77 -3.05 4.41
N THR A 80 3.15 -3.74 3.33
CA THR A 80 2.47 -3.66 2.04
C THR A 80 1.04 -4.14 2.11
N ALA A 81 0.81 -5.34 2.66
CA ALA A 81 -0.55 -5.86 2.83
C ALA A 81 -1.38 -4.98 3.77
N TRP A 82 -0.77 -4.40 4.80
CA TRP A 82 -1.43 -3.46 5.69
C TRP A 82 -1.89 -2.21 4.94
N LEU A 83 -1.01 -1.60 4.14
CA LEU A 83 -1.28 -0.38 3.37
C LEU A 83 -2.44 -0.59 2.38
N PHE A 84 -2.38 -1.67 1.59
CA PHE A 84 -3.47 -2.04 0.68
C PHE A 84 -4.78 -2.30 1.41
N ARG A 85 -4.74 -2.98 2.57
CA ARG A 85 -5.93 -3.25 3.38
C ARG A 85 -6.59 -1.97 3.88
N VAL A 86 -5.81 -1.01 4.36
CA VAL A 86 -6.31 0.29 4.84
C VAL A 86 -6.99 1.05 3.70
N SER A 87 -6.34 1.14 2.53
CA SER A 87 -6.89 1.81 1.35
C SER A 87 -8.20 1.17 0.88
N LEU A 88 -8.23 -0.16 0.76
CA LEU A 88 -9.43 -0.87 0.29
C LEU A 88 -10.58 -0.87 1.31
N ASN A 89 -10.29 -0.76 2.60
CA ASN A 89 -11.32 -0.53 3.61
C ASN A 89 -11.92 0.87 3.47
N GLY A 90 -11.10 1.89 3.21
CA GLY A 90 -11.55 3.24 2.86
C GLY A 90 -12.50 3.22 1.66
N PHE A 91 -12.10 2.54 0.59
CA PHE A 91 -12.94 2.37 -0.60
C PHE A 91 -14.29 1.70 -0.29
N ARG A 92 -14.29 0.61 0.49
CA ARG A 92 -15.54 -0.07 0.90
C ARG A 92 -16.50 0.86 1.66
N VAL A 93 -15.95 1.69 2.54
CA VAL A 93 -16.74 2.68 3.30
C VAL A 93 -17.33 3.71 2.34
N ARG A 94 -16.56 4.21 1.37
CA ARG A 94 -17.04 5.16 0.35
C ARG A 94 -18.16 4.55 -0.50
N VAL A 95 -17.95 3.37 -1.05
CA VAL A 95 -18.97 2.66 -1.86
C VAL A 95 -20.24 2.46 -1.06
N ARG A 96 -20.14 2.08 0.22
CA ARG A 96 -21.32 1.94 1.08
C ARG A 96 -22.04 3.28 1.30
N ARG A 97 -21.30 4.35 1.56
CA ARG A 97 -21.87 5.70 1.71
C ARG A 97 -22.51 6.19 0.42
N ALA A 98 -21.82 6.01 -0.71
CA ALA A 98 -22.32 6.37 -2.02
C ALA A 98 -23.63 5.63 -2.34
N ARG A 99 -23.73 4.32 -2.08
CA ARG A 99 -24.96 3.54 -2.28
C ARG A 99 -26.12 4.05 -1.42
N VAL A 100 -25.85 4.58 -0.23
CA VAL A 100 -26.87 5.21 0.61
C VAL A 100 -27.24 6.59 0.07
N ALA A 101 -26.28 7.33 -0.46
CA ALA A 101 -26.46 8.67 -1.03
C ALA A 101 -27.06 8.63 -2.47
N THR A 102 -26.65 7.66 -3.30
CA THR A 102 -27.02 7.55 -4.74
C THR A 102 -28.47 7.10 -4.98
N ARG A 103 -29.33 7.11 -4.01
CA ARG A 103 -30.73 7.25 -4.36
C ARG A 103 -31.04 8.59 -5.07
N LYS A 104 -30.07 9.49 -5.25
CA LYS A 104 -30.30 10.87 -5.75
C LYS A 104 -29.35 11.44 -6.80
N LEU A 105 -28.19 10.86 -7.15
CA LEU A 105 -27.25 11.48 -8.10
C LEU A 105 -26.52 10.44 -8.95
N LEU A 106 -26.54 10.64 -10.29
CA LEU A 106 -25.69 9.92 -11.24
C LEU A 106 -24.26 10.46 -11.14
N PRO A 107 -23.22 9.61 -11.12
CA PRO A 107 -21.83 10.08 -11.16
C PRO A 107 -21.54 10.75 -12.49
N GLY A 108 -20.90 11.92 -12.46
CA GLY A 108 -20.35 12.56 -13.65
C GLY A 108 -19.14 11.79 -14.21
N PRO A 109 -18.70 12.11 -15.44
CA PRO A 109 -17.49 11.52 -15.99
C PRO A 109 -16.29 11.83 -15.12
N PRO A 110 -15.37 10.87 -14.92
CA PRO A 110 -14.16 11.09 -14.13
C PRO A 110 -13.27 12.17 -14.77
N PRO A 111 -12.54 12.95 -13.97
CA PRO A 111 -11.52 13.87 -14.47
C PRO A 111 -10.41 13.10 -15.19
N PRO A 112 -9.70 13.75 -16.16
CA PRO A 112 -8.59 13.13 -16.88
C PRO A 112 -7.48 12.72 -15.90
N ASP A 113 -6.87 11.57 -16.16
CA ASP A 113 -5.75 11.03 -15.39
C ASP A 113 -4.47 11.80 -15.72
N PRO A 114 -3.79 12.44 -14.75
CA PRO A 114 -2.51 13.12 -15.00
C PRO A 114 -1.37 12.16 -15.42
N TYR A 115 -1.55 10.85 -15.26
CA TYR A 115 -0.63 9.81 -15.71
C TYR A 115 -1.07 9.15 -17.03
N GLU A 116 -1.78 9.89 -17.89
CA GLU A 116 -2.34 9.43 -19.15
C GLU A 116 -1.24 9.07 -20.18
N GLU A 117 -0.53 8.00 -19.86
CA GLU A 117 0.10 7.20 -20.90
C GLU A 117 -0.79 5.97 -21.12
N ILE A 118 -1.50 5.96 -22.27
CA ILE A 118 -1.94 4.73 -22.91
C ILE A 118 -3.47 4.52 -22.95
N GLU A 119 -4.01 4.63 -24.16
CA GLU A 119 -5.32 4.13 -24.60
C GLU A 119 -5.59 2.70 -24.10
N LEU A 120 -4.56 1.84 -24.06
CA LEU A 120 -4.65 0.46 -23.57
C LEU A 120 -5.04 0.36 -22.09
N ARG A 121 -4.62 1.31 -21.25
CA ARG A 121 -5.00 1.32 -19.82
C ARG A 121 -6.45 1.71 -19.62
N GLU A 122 -6.96 2.60 -20.45
CA GLU A 122 -8.37 3.04 -20.39
C GLU A 122 -9.30 1.91 -20.83
N ASP A 123 -8.94 1.14 -21.85
CA ASP A 123 -9.73 -0.02 -22.29
C ASP A 123 -9.76 -1.11 -21.20
N VAL A 124 -8.61 -1.41 -20.59
CA VAL A 124 -8.54 -2.35 -19.46
C VAL A 124 -9.36 -1.85 -18.27
N ARG A 125 -9.28 -0.55 -17.95
CA ARG A 125 -10.09 0.05 -16.90
C ARG A 125 -11.58 -0.10 -17.17
N ARG A 126 -12.05 0.22 -18.38
CA ARG A 126 -13.47 0.08 -18.77
C ARG A 126 -13.96 -1.36 -18.63
N LEU A 127 -13.18 -2.33 -19.11
CA LEU A 127 -13.50 -3.75 -18.95
C LEU A 127 -13.61 -4.15 -17.47
N LEU A 128 -12.67 -3.72 -16.66
CA LEU A 128 -12.67 -4.01 -15.23
C LEU A 128 -13.85 -3.37 -14.51
N LEU A 129 -14.28 -2.18 -14.92
CA LEU A 129 -15.44 -1.50 -14.33
C LEU A 129 -16.76 -2.24 -14.57
N GLY A 130 -16.86 -3.06 -15.63
CA GLY A 130 -17.97 -3.98 -15.83
C GLY A 130 -18.08 -5.09 -14.80
N LEU A 131 -17.04 -5.34 -14.01
CA LEU A 131 -17.04 -6.38 -12.97
C LEU A 131 -17.61 -5.86 -11.65
N PRO A 132 -18.28 -6.74 -10.86
CA PRO A 132 -18.56 -6.47 -9.47
C PRO A 132 -17.26 -6.13 -8.70
N ALA A 133 -17.30 -5.12 -7.82
CA ALA A 133 -16.12 -4.57 -7.17
C ALA A 133 -15.22 -5.63 -6.48
N ARG A 134 -15.79 -6.69 -5.90
CA ARG A 134 -15.01 -7.77 -5.26
C ARG A 134 -14.28 -8.65 -6.27
N GLN A 135 -14.88 -8.95 -7.41
CA GLN A 135 -14.25 -9.71 -8.50
C GLN A 135 -13.14 -8.87 -9.13
N ARG A 136 -13.40 -7.60 -9.37
CA ARG A 136 -12.43 -6.63 -9.90
C ARG A 136 -11.21 -6.52 -8.98
N ALA A 137 -11.40 -6.32 -7.67
CA ALA A 137 -10.30 -6.25 -6.73
C ALA A 137 -9.46 -7.55 -6.70
N ALA A 138 -10.09 -8.71 -6.73
CA ALA A 138 -9.39 -9.98 -6.78
C ALA A 138 -8.56 -10.11 -8.08
N LEU A 139 -9.13 -9.80 -9.24
CA LEU A 139 -8.43 -9.86 -10.53
C LEU A 139 -7.29 -8.87 -10.62
N VAL A 140 -7.51 -7.62 -10.22
CA VAL A 140 -6.46 -6.59 -10.25
C VAL A 140 -5.26 -7.05 -9.43
N LEU A 141 -5.49 -7.51 -8.19
CA LEU A 141 -4.40 -7.92 -7.33
C LEU A 141 -3.69 -9.19 -7.83
N THR A 142 -4.42 -10.19 -8.31
CA THR A 142 -3.80 -11.46 -8.75
C THR A 142 -3.22 -11.41 -10.15
N GLU A 143 -3.94 -10.89 -11.13
CA GLU A 143 -3.55 -10.97 -12.54
C GLU A 143 -2.71 -9.77 -13.01
N ILE A 144 -2.97 -8.56 -12.48
CA ILE A 144 -2.24 -7.36 -12.90
C ILE A 144 -1.03 -7.12 -11.99
N PHE A 145 -1.21 -7.28 -10.68
CA PHE A 145 -0.13 -7.01 -9.72
C PHE A 145 0.63 -8.25 -9.27
N GLY A 146 0.23 -9.45 -9.70
CA GLY A 146 0.94 -10.70 -9.49
C GLY A 146 0.93 -11.21 -8.04
N TYR A 147 0.02 -10.72 -7.18
CA TYR A 147 -0.12 -11.24 -5.83
C TYR A 147 -0.70 -12.65 -5.85
N SER A 148 -0.15 -13.55 -5.05
CA SER A 148 -0.74 -14.87 -4.83
C SER A 148 -2.15 -14.77 -4.22
N SER A 149 -2.90 -15.86 -4.30
CA SER A 149 -4.23 -15.91 -3.64
C SER A 149 -4.15 -15.70 -2.13
N GLU A 150 -3.06 -16.13 -1.50
CA GLU A 150 -2.78 -16.01 -0.07
C GLU A 150 -2.48 -14.56 0.32
N GLU A 151 -1.64 -13.87 -0.44
CA GLU A 151 -1.34 -12.44 -0.25
C GLU A 151 -2.58 -11.59 -0.49
N THR A 152 -3.28 -11.83 -1.59
CA THR A 152 -4.54 -11.16 -1.91
C THR A 152 -5.59 -11.38 -0.81
N ALA A 153 -5.62 -12.56 -0.22
CA ALA A 153 -6.51 -12.88 0.90
C ALA A 153 -6.19 -12.03 2.14
N ARG A 154 -4.89 -11.85 2.46
CA ARG A 154 -4.45 -10.96 3.54
C ARG A 154 -4.84 -9.50 3.26
N ILE A 155 -4.61 -9.03 2.04
CA ILE A 155 -4.99 -7.68 1.58
C ILE A 155 -6.50 -7.47 1.69
N LEU A 156 -7.31 -8.37 1.15
CA LEU A 156 -8.76 -8.23 1.10
C LEU A 156 -9.47 -8.60 2.42
N GLY A 157 -8.78 -9.22 3.37
CA GLY A 157 -9.37 -9.70 4.61
C GLY A 157 -10.39 -10.83 4.40
N ILE A 158 -10.12 -11.76 3.48
CA ILE A 158 -10.97 -12.90 3.12
C ILE A 158 -10.13 -14.18 3.04
N LYS A 159 -10.74 -15.34 2.80
CA LYS A 159 -10.03 -16.61 2.61
C LYS A 159 -9.42 -16.70 1.21
N ALA A 160 -8.25 -17.35 1.06
CA ALA A 160 -7.61 -17.57 -0.23
C ALA A 160 -8.50 -18.35 -1.23
N THR A 161 -9.30 -19.29 -0.72
CA THR A 161 -10.30 -19.99 -1.52
C THR A 161 -11.34 -19.04 -2.11
N THR A 162 -11.76 -18.03 -1.35
CA THR A 162 -12.68 -16.98 -1.82
C THR A 162 -12.04 -16.11 -2.90
N VAL A 163 -10.74 -15.79 -2.77
CA VAL A 163 -9.99 -15.05 -3.80
C VAL A 163 -10.02 -15.83 -5.12
N ARG A 164 -9.68 -17.13 -5.08
CA ARG A 164 -9.68 -17.99 -6.27
C ARG A 164 -11.05 -18.04 -6.95
N VAL A 165 -12.12 -18.14 -6.18
CA VAL A 165 -13.50 -18.10 -6.70
C VAL A 165 -13.80 -16.75 -7.35
N LEU A 166 -13.51 -15.64 -6.68
CA LEU A 166 -13.77 -14.30 -7.21
C LEU A 166 -12.96 -14.02 -8.49
N ALA A 167 -11.69 -14.40 -8.53
CA ALA A 167 -10.85 -14.26 -9.71
C ALA A 167 -11.38 -15.13 -10.88
N SER A 168 -11.77 -16.37 -10.61
CA SER A 168 -12.37 -17.25 -11.62
C SER A 168 -13.67 -16.69 -12.18
N GLN A 169 -14.58 -16.22 -11.33
CA GLN A 169 -15.82 -15.58 -11.74
C GLN A 169 -15.55 -14.32 -12.56
N GLY A 170 -14.61 -13.47 -12.12
CA GLY A 170 -14.23 -12.26 -12.84
C GLY A 170 -13.70 -12.56 -14.25
N ARG A 171 -12.80 -13.56 -14.38
CA ARG A 171 -12.33 -14.03 -15.71
C ARG A 171 -13.48 -14.55 -16.58
N GLY A 172 -14.43 -15.28 -16.00
CA GLY A 172 -15.61 -15.75 -16.72
C GLY A 172 -16.47 -14.60 -17.23
N THR A 173 -16.68 -13.58 -16.40
CA THR A 173 -17.46 -12.39 -16.78
C THR A 173 -16.76 -11.60 -17.91
N LEU A 174 -15.42 -11.40 -17.83
CA LEU A 174 -14.68 -10.69 -18.86
C LEU A 174 -14.69 -11.42 -20.21
N ARG A 175 -14.69 -12.77 -20.22
CA ARG A 175 -14.79 -13.55 -21.46
C ARG A 175 -16.17 -13.47 -22.12
N ALA A 176 -17.19 -13.12 -21.37
CA ALA A 176 -18.57 -13.02 -21.84
C ALA A 176 -18.96 -11.60 -22.30
N MET A 177 -18.06 -10.60 -22.11
CA MET A 177 -18.20 -9.24 -22.61
C MET A 177 -17.64 -9.09 -24.03
#